data_4ff9f00a679511063d2d465608a03c97
#
_entry.id   4ff9f00a679511063d2d465608a03c97
#
_cell.length_a   1.000
_cell.length_b   1.000
_cell.length_c   1.000
_cell.angle_alpha   90.00
_cell.angle_beta   90.00
_cell.angle_gamma   90.00
#
_symmetry.space_group_name_H-M   'P 1'
#
loop_
_entity.id
_entity.type
_entity.pdbx_description
1 polymer ?
#
loop_
_entity_poly.entity_id
_entity_poly.type
_entity_poly.pdbx_seq_one_letter_code
_entity_poly.pdbx_strand_id
1 'polypeptide(L)'
;MAQIHGQIESLKKLKYELRSSGINRFNSIKEINDFLLNFQHEKEAIINTQREILLNEVKDLSLTIKENKDKCELIKSKRLTEIEVTIDTIRINIDNLTSRINKSFFHKIFYGYRLKKQEKLLEYYLSNTTVIISNAIKNIQGIIENDENRFKYFNENNELIINERSLPEIRKLNYVKKTIEDLHPLIAGAVGENLVVKEIEKLPDDYVLINDYNLKFNPPIYNRNANDRIFSIQIDHLLISKSGIYILETKNWSKKSIESLDLRSPVE
;
A
#
# COMPACT_ATOMS: atom_id res chain seq x y z
N MET A 1 41.11 -5.44 -24.89
CA MET A 1 40.22 -6.16 -23.93
C MET A 1 39.73 -7.42 -24.59
N ALA A 2 39.66 -8.51 -23.85
CA ALA A 2 39.18 -9.80 -24.36
C ALA A 2 37.74 -9.68 -24.92
N GLN A 3 37.43 -10.52 -25.91
CA GLN A 3 36.10 -10.59 -26.50
C GLN A 3 35.23 -11.52 -25.67
N ILE A 4 34.08 -11.04 -25.21
CA ILE A 4 33.15 -11.79 -24.34
C ILE A 4 31.91 -12.16 -25.14
N HIS A 5 31.58 -13.44 -25.20
CA HIS A 5 30.40 -13.98 -25.87
C HIS A 5 29.53 -14.80 -24.92
N GLY A 6 28.23 -14.83 -25.16
CA GLY A 6 27.27 -15.53 -24.33
C GLY A 6 26.88 -14.78 -23.04
N GLN A 7 25.99 -15.35 -22.29
CA GLN A 7 25.53 -14.82 -20.99
C GLN A 7 25.82 -15.85 -19.91
N ILE A 8 26.09 -15.38 -18.71
CA ILE A 8 26.27 -16.19 -17.49
C ILE A 8 25.00 -17.02 -17.22
N GLU A 9 25.14 -18.34 -17.08
CA GLU A 9 24.01 -19.24 -16.90
C GLU A 9 23.25 -18.98 -15.61
N SER A 10 23.97 -18.88 -14.48
CA SER A 10 23.35 -18.60 -13.18
C SER A 10 22.58 -17.29 -13.18
N LEU A 11 23.03 -16.29 -13.93
CA LEU A 11 22.29 -15.01 -14.06
C LEU A 11 21.01 -15.16 -14.90
N LYS A 12 21.04 -15.98 -15.95
CA LYS A 12 19.85 -16.30 -16.75
C LYS A 12 18.82 -17.03 -15.89
N LYS A 13 19.24 -18.08 -15.17
CA LYS A 13 18.38 -18.85 -14.26
C LYS A 13 17.80 -17.98 -13.17
N LEU A 14 18.62 -17.13 -12.52
CA LEU A 14 18.18 -16.19 -11.51
C LEU A 14 17.09 -15.26 -12.02
N LYS A 15 17.27 -14.66 -13.19
CA LYS A 15 16.26 -13.78 -13.83
C LYS A 15 14.97 -14.53 -14.16
N TYR A 16 15.08 -15.78 -14.61
CA TYR A 16 13.94 -16.62 -14.90
C TYR A 16 13.14 -16.93 -13.62
N GLU A 17 13.80 -17.37 -12.55
CA GLU A 17 13.17 -17.71 -11.28
C GLU A 17 12.51 -16.50 -10.62
N LEU A 18 13.14 -15.33 -10.65
CA LEU A 18 12.55 -14.09 -10.15
C LEU A 18 11.28 -13.74 -10.94
N ARG A 19 11.31 -13.83 -12.26
CA ARG A 19 10.14 -13.53 -13.10
C ARG A 19 9.01 -14.53 -12.92
N SER A 20 9.32 -15.82 -12.81
CA SER A 20 8.33 -16.88 -12.56
C SER A 20 7.65 -16.70 -11.20
N SER A 21 8.34 -16.12 -10.24
CA SER A 21 7.81 -15.71 -8.93
C SER A 21 7.09 -14.34 -8.96
N GLY A 22 6.91 -13.74 -10.15
CA GLY A 22 6.24 -12.43 -10.30
C GLY A 22 7.10 -11.23 -9.88
N ILE A 23 8.41 -11.41 -9.66
CA ILE A 23 9.33 -10.37 -9.23
C ILE A 23 10.06 -9.79 -10.44
N ASN A 24 9.65 -8.61 -10.89
CA ASN A 24 10.20 -7.95 -12.09
C ASN A 24 11.02 -6.69 -11.76
N ARG A 25 11.25 -6.41 -10.47
CA ARG A 25 11.86 -5.15 -10.02
C ARG A 25 13.39 -5.11 -10.12
N PHE A 26 14.05 -6.26 -10.35
CA PHE A 26 15.50 -6.35 -10.37
C PHE A 26 16.05 -6.65 -11.75
N ASN A 27 17.00 -5.81 -12.20
CA ASN A 27 17.75 -5.98 -13.47
C ASN A 27 19.19 -6.45 -13.24
N SER A 28 19.72 -6.28 -12.01
CA SER A 28 21.08 -6.59 -11.64
C SER A 28 21.19 -7.18 -10.23
N ILE A 29 22.29 -7.91 -9.97
CA ILE A 29 22.62 -8.41 -8.62
C ILE A 29 22.83 -7.23 -7.65
N LYS A 30 23.34 -6.10 -8.14
CA LYS A 30 23.50 -4.90 -7.30
C LYS A 30 22.16 -4.42 -6.76
N GLU A 31 21.14 -4.34 -7.60
CA GLU A 31 19.78 -3.94 -7.16
C GLU A 31 19.19 -4.89 -6.13
N ILE A 32 19.47 -6.21 -6.23
CA ILE A 32 19.08 -7.21 -5.25
C ILE A 32 19.77 -6.93 -3.90
N ASN A 33 21.08 -6.68 -3.94
CA ASN A 33 21.83 -6.37 -2.72
C ASN A 33 21.39 -5.05 -2.10
N ASP A 34 21.19 -4.01 -2.91
CA ASP A 34 20.67 -2.71 -2.45
C ASP A 34 19.29 -2.86 -1.80
N PHE A 35 18.41 -3.69 -2.38
CA PHE A 35 17.13 -4.02 -1.77
C PHE A 35 17.27 -4.70 -0.40
N LEU A 36 18.14 -5.71 -0.29
CA LEU A 36 18.35 -6.41 0.98
C LEU A 36 18.90 -5.48 2.06
N LEU A 37 19.83 -4.59 1.70
CA LEU A 37 20.39 -3.58 2.60
C LEU A 37 19.34 -2.57 3.05
N ASN A 38 18.45 -2.16 2.15
CA ASN A 38 17.43 -1.13 2.41
C ASN A 38 16.07 -1.72 2.83
N PHE A 39 15.96 -3.03 2.97
CA PHE A 39 14.71 -3.73 3.25
C PHE A 39 13.94 -3.14 4.45
N GLN A 40 14.64 -2.89 5.55
CA GLN A 40 14.03 -2.33 6.75
C GLN A 40 13.53 -0.90 6.53
N HIS A 41 14.30 -0.10 5.79
CA HIS A 41 13.91 1.25 5.43
C HIS A 41 12.67 1.28 4.51
N GLU A 42 12.61 0.38 3.50
CA GLU A 42 11.41 0.24 2.65
C GLU A 42 10.17 -0.13 3.48
N LYS A 43 10.33 -1.05 4.44
CA LYS A 43 9.25 -1.44 5.36
C LYS A 43 8.77 -0.28 6.22
N GLU A 44 9.69 0.49 6.78
CA GLU A 44 9.38 1.69 7.58
C GLU A 44 8.71 2.78 6.73
N ALA A 45 9.13 2.95 5.49
CA ALA A 45 8.51 3.89 4.56
C ALA A 45 7.03 3.56 4.29
N ILE A 46 6.70 2.27 4.13
CA ILE A 46 5.31 1.81 3.97
C ILE A 46 4.48 2.20 5.21
N ILE A 47 4.99 1.92 6.41
CA ILE A 47 4.30 2.23 7.67
C ILE A 47 4.11 3.75 7.83
N ASN A 48 5.15 4.53 7.55
CA ASN A 48 5.10 5.99 7.66
C ASN A 48 4.12 6.61 6.67
N THR A 49 4.05 6.08 5.44
CA THR A 49 3.06 6.51 4.46
C THR A 49 1.63 6.30 4.98
N GLN A 50 1.32 5.14 5.55
CA GLN A 50 0.00 4.88 6.13
C GLN A 50 -0.29 5.76 7.36
N ARG A 51 0.73 6.08 8.15
CA ARG A 51 0.61 7.01 9.29
C ARG A 51 0.25 8.42 8.83
N GLU A 52 0.91 8.92 7.79
CA GLU A 52 0.62 10.24 7.22
C GLU A 52 -0.80 10.30 6.63
N ILE A 53 -1.23 9.25 5.92
CA ILE A 53 -2.59 9.15 5.38
C ILE A 53 -3.62 9.22 6.52
N LEU A 54 -3.45 8.42 7.57
CA LEU A 54 -4.38 8.40 8.70
C LEU A 54 -4.41 9.75 9.43
N LEU A 55 -3.27 10.39 9.60
CA LEU A 55 -3.16 11.70 10.26
C LEU A 55 -3.91 12.79 9.47
N ASN A 56 -3.82 12.76 8.15
CA ASN A 56 -4.58 13.67 7.29
C ASN A 56 -6.09 13.37 7.36
N GLU A 57 -6.51 12.09 7.33
CA GLU A 57 -7.92 11.70 7.49
C GLU A 57 -8.50 12.19 8.83
N VAL A 58 -7.77 12.06 9.93
CA VAL A 58 -8.17 12.54 11.26
C VAL A 58 -8.30 14.07 11.28
N LYS A 59 -7.36 14.77 10.67
CA LYS A 59 -7.40 16.23 10.55
C LYS A 59 -8.62 16.71 9.76
N ASP A 60 -8.85 16.13 8.59
CA ASP A 60 -9.99 16.50 7.74
C ASP A 60 -11.32 16.19 8.44
N LEU A 61 -11.40 15.06 9.13
CA LEU A 61 -12.58 14.68 9.90
C LEU A 61 -12.86 15.67 11.04
N SER A 62 -11.80 16.14 11.73
CA SER A 62 -11.95 17.15 12.80
C SER A 62 -12.47 18.49 12.26
N LEU A 63 -12.02 18.91 11.09
CA LEU A 63 -12.50 20.12 10.41
C LEU A 63 -13.97 19.95 9.99
N THR A 64 -14.34 18.82 9.40
CA THR A 64 -15.70 18.50 8.98
C THR A 64 -16.67 18.51 10.18
N ILE A 65 -16.27 17.92 11.32
CA ILE A 65 -17.06 17.94 12.55
C ILE A 65 -17.31 19.38 13.01
N LYS A 66 -16.26 20.22 13.01
CA LYS A 66 -16.37 21.63 13.39
C LYS A 66 -17.35 22.38 12.47
N GLU A 67 -17.16 22.26 11.16
CA GLU A 67 -18.06 22.91 10.17
C GLU A 67 -19.53 22.47 10.33
N ASN A 68 -19.77 21.19 10.56
CA ASN A 68 -21.11 20.66 10.75
C ASN A 68 -21.71 21.13 12.07
N LYS A 69 -20.92 21.29 13.14
CA LYS A 69 -21.38 21.91 14.40
C LYS A 69 -21.77 23.37 14.18
N ASP A 70 -20.95 24.14 13.49
CA ASP A 70 -21.26 25.54 13.18
C ASP A 70 -22.53 25.68 12.31
N LYS A 71 -22.70 24.81 11.31
CA LYS A 71 -23.94 24.71 10.50
C LYS A 71 -25.16 24.35 11.37
N CYS A 72 -25.00 23.42 12.30
CA CYS A 72 -26.06 23.01 13.22
C CYS A 72 -26.54 24.19 14.07
N GLU A 73 -25.61 24.97 14.66
CA GLU A 73 -25.95 26.17 15.44
C GLU A 73 -26.61 27.26 14.56
N LEU A 74 -26.16 27.45 13.33
CA LEU A 74 -26.80 28.38 12.37
C LEU A 74 -28.24 27.95 12.04
N ILE A 75 -28.52 26.66 11.84
CA ILE A 75 -29.86 26.14 11.59
C ILE A 75 -30.73 26.34 12.82
N LYS A 76 -30.23 26.08 14.05
CA LYS A 76 -30.95 26.32 15.30
C LYS A 76 -31.34 27.78 15.44
N SER A 77 -30.39 28.70 15.32
CA SER A 77 -30.63 30.13 15.47
C SER A 77 -31.64 30.65 14.44
N LYS A 78 -31.49 30.28 13.17
CA LYS A 78 -32.42 30.64 12.11
C LYS A 78 -33.83 30.11 12.40
N ARG A 79 -33.96 28.86 12.83
CA ARG A 79 -35.24 28.25 13.10
C ARG A 79 -35.93 28.87 14.33
N LEU A 80 -35.14 29.25 15.35
CA LEU A 80 -35.64 29.96 16.52
C LEU A 80 -36.22 31.32 16.11
N THR A 81 -35.49 32.11 15.34
CA THR A 81 -35.97 33.41 14.83
C THR A 81 -37.24 33.26 13.99
N GLU A 82 -37.35 32.27 13.13
CA GLU A 82 -38.55 31.97 12.35
C GLU A 82 -39.77 31.67 13.26
N ILE A 83 -39.56 30.91 14.32
CA ILE A 83 -40.62 30.59 15.32
C ILE A 83 -41.04 31.85 16.08
N GLU A 84 -40.08 32.67 16.53
CA GLU A 84 -40.33 33.94 17.24
C GLU A 84 -41.17 34.88 16.40
N VAL A 85 -40.80 35.12 15.13
CA VAL A 85 -41.56 35.94 14.17
C VAL A 85 -42.95 35.36 13.96
N THR A 86 -43.10 34.04 13.88
CA THR A 86 -44.40 33.38 13.72
C THR A 86 -45.27 33.60 14.96
N ILE A 87 -44.72 33.44 16.19
CA ILE A 87 -45.41 33.67 17.44
C ILE A 87 -45.89 35.13 17.56
N ASP A 88 -45.03 36.09 17.20
CA ASP A 88 -45.41 37.53 17.26
C ASP A 88 -46.51 37.86 16.26
N THR A 89 -46.45 37.29 15.06
CA THR A 89 -47.51 37.43 14.03
C THR A 89 -48.84 36.88 14.56
N ILE A 90 -48.81 35.71 15.22
CA ILE A 90 -50.02 35.09 15.84
C ILE A 90 -50.56 35.97 16.95
N ARG A 91 -49.72 36.55 17.81
CA ARG A 91 -50.15 37.48 18.89
C ARG A 91 -50.82 38.74 18.31
N ILE A 92 -50.26 39.37 17.30
CA ILE A 92 -50.87 40.54 16.62
C ILE A 92 -52.24 40.16 16.03
N ASN A 93 -52.35 38.96 15.43
CA ASN A 93 -53.63 38.47 14.92
C ASN A 93 -54.67 38.25 16.01
N ILE A 94 -54.28 37.70 17.17
CA ILE A 94 -55.13 37.52 18.36
C ILE A 94 -55.63 38.88 18.84
N ASP A 95 -54.78 39.89 19.02
CA ASP A 95 -55.10 41.21 19.46
C ASP A 95 -56.11 41.91 18.49
N ASN A 96 -55.85 41.79 17.20
CA ASN A 96 -56.73 42.29 16.16
C ASN A 96 -58.12 41.62 16.16
N LEU A 97 -58.19 40.30 16.39
CA LEU A 97 -59.46 39.56 16.47
C LEU A 97 -60.19 39.88 17.75
N THR A 98 -59.52 40.00 18.86
CA THR A 98 -60.08 40.38 20.16
C THR A 98 -60.70 41.77 20.10
N SER A 99 -60.02 42.75 19.52
CA SER A 99 -60.56 44.12 19.33
C SER A 99 -61.82 44.18 18.43
N ARG A 100 -61.93 43.25 17.44
CA ARG A 100 -63.11 43.15 16.56
C ARG A 100 -64.29 42.47 17.25
N ILE A 101 -64.09 41.46 18.07
CA ILE A 101 -65.10 40.73 18.83
C ILE A 101 -65.82 41.66 19.79
N ASN A 102 -65.12 42.63 20.34
CA ASN A 102 -65.69 43.59 21.32
C ASN A 102 -66.64 44.66 20.71
N LYS A 103 -66.79 44.73 19.37
CA LYS A 103 -67.54 45.74 18.63
C LYS A 103 -69.03 45.39 18.49
N SER A 104 -69.45 44.10 18.45
CA SER A 104 -70.83 43.67 18.19
C SER A 104 -71.01 42.17 18.51
N PHE A 105 -72.25 41.78 18.92
CA PHE A 105 -72.60 40.38 19.15
C PHE A 105 -72.41 39.46 17.96
N PHE A 106 -72.74 39.94 16.72
CA PHE A 106 -72.55 39.18 15.50
C PHE A 106 -71.05 38.94 15.20
N HIS A 107 -70.20 39.89 15.56
CA HIS A 107 -68.74 39.75 15.41
C HIS A 107 -68.17 38.67 16.36
N LYS A 108 -68.76 38.49 17.54
CA LYS A 108 -68.39 37.48 18.53
C LYS A 108 -68.54 36.06 17.97
N ILE A 109 -69.64 35.80 17.24
CA ILE A 109 -69.85 34.48 16.61
C ILE A 109 -68.92 34.23 15.49
N PHE A 110 -68.75 35.20 14.60
CA PHE A 110 -67.96 35.07 13.36
C PHE A 110 -66.45 35.04 13.62
N TYR A 111 -65.94 35.87 14.50
CA TYR A 111 -64.49 35.93 14.81
C TYR A 111 -64.07 35.04 15.97
N GLY A 112 -64.99 34.57 16.81
CA GLY A 112 -64.66 33.70 17.97
C GLY A 112 -64.04 32.38 17.56
N TYR A 113 -64.49 31.74 16.48
CA TYR A 113 -63.86 30.52 15.97
C TYR A 113 -62.44 30.79 15.49
N ARG A 114 -62.21 31.91 14.79
CA ARG A 114 -60.86 32.30 14.29
C ARG A 114 -59.91 32.60 15.45
N LEU A 115 -60.40 33.26 16.51
CA LEU A 115 -59.64 33.54 17.70
C LEU A 115 -59.15 32.23 18.37
N LYS A 116 -60.05 31.28 18.63
CA LYS A 116 -59.71 29.98 19.19
C LYS A 116 -58.70 29.21 18.37
N LYS A 117 -58.79 29.34 17.04
CA LYS A 117 -57.79 28.70 16.14
C LYS A 117 -56.39 29.33 16.30
N GLN A 118 -56.31 30.67 16.44
CA GLN A 118 -55.03 31.36 16.65
C GLN A 118 -54.46 31.07 18.05
N GLU A 119 -55.30 31.03 19.09
CA GLU A 119 -54.87 30.65 20.45
C GLU A 119 -54.27 29.23 20.49
N LYS A 120 -54.95 28.25 19.85
CA LYS A 120 -54.40 26.88 19.74
C LYS A 120 -53.10 26.84 18.97
N LEU A 121 -52.95 27.66 17.94
CA LEU A 121 -51.72 27.74 17.12
C LEU A 121 -50.59 28.34 17.97
N LEU A 122 -50.87 29.37 18.77
CA LEU A 122 -49.93 29.97 19.69
C LEU A 122 -49.43 28.93 20.73
N GLU A 123 -50.35 28.23 21.33
CA GLU A 123 -50.06 27.17 22.31
C GLU A 123 -49.20 26.08 21.69
N TYR A 124 -49.51 25.67 20.44
CA TYR A 124 -48.71 24.69 19.72
C TYR A 124 -47.25 25.14 19.53
N TYR A 125 -47.02 26.37 19.07
CA TYR A 125 -45.64 26.85 18.87
C TYR A 125 -44.91 27.03 20.19
N LEU A 126 -45.56 27.55 21.23
CA LEU A 126 -44.95 27.73 22.55
C LEU A 126 -44.57 26.38 23.21
N SER A 127 -45.42 25.38 23.08
CA SER A 127 -45.16 24.05 23.70
C SER A 127 -44.26 23.16 22.88
N ASN A 128 -44.16 23.37 21.54
CA ASN A 128 -43.38 22.49 20.68
C ASN A 128 -42.10 23.12 20.09
N THR A 129 -41.71 24.30 20.54
CA THR A 129 -40.48 25.00 20.01
C THR A 129 -39.26 24.11 20.00
N THR A 130 -38.99 23.41 21.12
CA THR A 130 -37.84 22.50 21.24
C THR A 130 -37.91 21.31 20.27
N VAL A 131 -39.10 20.75 20.08
CA VAL A 131 -39.34 19.62 19.16
C VAL A 131 -39.15 20.06 17.71
N ILE A 132 -39.67 21.26 17.35
CA ILE A 132 -39.52 21.81 16.01
C ILE A 132 -38.05 22.05 15.68
N ILE A 133 -37.28 22.63 16.60
CA ILE A 133 -35.85 22.86 16.46
C ILE A 133 -35.10 21.52 16.36
N SER A 134 -35.36 20.57 17.28
CA SER A 134 -34.67 19.27 17.26
C SER A 134 -34.90 18.50 15.96
N ASN A 135 -36.13 18.55 15.41
CA ASN A 135 -36.43 17.92 14.13
C ASN A 135 -35.67 18.59 12.96
N ALA A 136 -35.50 19.92 13.00
CA ALA A 136 -34.76 20.65 11.97
C ALA A 136 -33.26 20.29 11.91
N ILE A 137 -32.66 19.92 13.03
CA ILE A 137 -31.22 19.59 13.13
C ILE A 137 -30.94 18.11 13.20
N LYS A 138 -31.95 17.25 13.30
CA LYS A 138 -31.79 15.80 13.51
C LYS A 138 -30.81 15.13 12.55
N ASN A 139 -30.92 15.46 11.26
CA ASN A 139 -30.03 14.86 10.24
C ASN A 139 -28.57 15.27 10.41
N ILE A 140 -28.32 16.57 10.66
CA ILE A 140 -26.95 17.06 10.85
C ILE A 140 -26.35 16.57 12.16
N GLN A 141 -27.16 16.43 13.21
CA GLN A 141 -26.73 15.82 14.47
C GLN A 141 -26.29 14.36 14.28
N GLY A 142 -27.06 13.58 13.51
CA GLY A 142 -26.68 12.19 13.20
C GLY A 142 -25.36 12.09 12.42
N ILE A 143 -25.09 13.03 11.51
CA ILE A 143 -23.81 13.11 10.79
C ILE A 143 -22.67 13.43 11.77
N ILE A 144 -22.86 14.45 12.63
CA ILE A 144 -21.86 14.85 13.64
C ILE A 144 -21.53 13.68 14.57
N GLU A 145 -22.53 12.99 15.10
CA GLU A 145 -22.34 11.85 15.99
C GLU A 145 -21.58 10.71 15.32
N ASN A 146 -21.90 10.39 14.07
CA ASN A 146 -21.17 9.37 13.31
C ASN A 146 -19.71 9.76 13.08
N ASP A 147 -19.46 11.02 12.71
CA ASP A 147 -18.10 11.52 12.47
C ASP A 147 -17.29 11.61 13.77
N GLU A 148 -17.90 11.99 14.90
CA GLU A 148 -17.27 11.97 16.22
C GLU A 148 -16.90 10.53 16.67
N ASN A 149 -17.76 9.55 16.40
CA ASN A 149 -17.46 8.14 16.69
C ASN A 149 -16.28 7.64 15.82
N ARG A 150 -16.24 8.01 14.54
CA ARG A 150 -15.10 7.68 13.66
C ARG A 150 -13.81 8.36 14.12
N PHE A 151 -13.89 9.63 14.49
CA PHE A 151 -12.74 10.40 15.00
C PHE A 151 -12.18 9.76 16.28
N LYS A 152 -13.05 9.38 17.20
CA LYS A 152 -12.68 8.67 18.42
C LYS A 152 -12.01 7.33 18.10
N TYR A 153 -12.62 6.53 17.23
CA TYR A 153 -12.08 5.24 16.80
C TYR A 153 -10.69 5.35 16.19
N PHE A 154 -10.47 6.33 15.31
CA PHE A 154 -9.17 6.54 14.68
C PHE A 154 -8.08 6.94 15.69
N ASN A 155 -8.41 7.78 16.67
CA ASN A 155 -7.46 8.19 17.71
C ASN A 155 -7.12 7.05 18.69
N GLU A 156 -8.11 6.25 19.08
CA GLU A 156 -7.91 5.15 20.02
C GLU A 156 -7.23 3.94 19.39
N ASN A 157 -7.36 3.74 18.08
CA ASN A 157 -6.87 2.56 17.36
C ASN A 157 -5.85 2.87 16.27
N ASN A 158 -5.15 4.01 16.34
CA ASN A 158 -4.29 4.51 15.28
C ASN A 158 -3.22 3.49 14.85
N GLU A 159 -2.48 2.90 15.77
CA GLU A 159 -1.43 1.92 15.46
C GLU A 159 -2.01 0.61 14.89
N LEU A 160 -3.19 0.19 15.35
CA LEU A 160 -3.88 -0.98 14.79
C LEU A 160 -4.23 -0.73 13.32
N ILE A 161 -4.83 0.42 13.02
CA ILE A 161 -5.26 0.79 11.67
C ILE A 161 -4.05 0.92 10.73
N ILE A 162 -2.97 1.57 11.19
CA ILE A 162 -1.72 1.69 10.43
C ILE A 162 -1.16 0.31 10.10
N ASN A 163 -1.09 -0.59 11.08
CA ASN A 163 -0.60 -1.95 10.89
C ASN A 163 -1.46 -2.74 9.90
N GLU A 164 -2.79 -2.69 10.05
CA GLU A 164 -3.72 -3.38 9.15
C GLU A 164 -3.59 -2.87 7.70
N ARG A 165 -3.52 -1.56 7.50
CA ARG A 165 -3.38 -0.95 6.17
C ARG A 165 -2.01 -1.23 5.53
N SER A 166 -0.95 -1.32 6.33
CA SER A 166 0.41 -1.61 5.86
C SER A 166 0.63 -3.10 5.54
N LEU A 167 -0.12 -3.99 6.16
CA LEU A 167 0.09 -5.43 6.12
C LEU A 167 0.14 -6.02 4.69
N PRO A 168 -0.72 -5.65 3.73
CA PRO A 168 -0.68 -6.20 2.37
C PRO A 168 0.62 -5.89 1.64
N GLU A 169 1.13 -4.65 1.78
CA GLU A 169 2.38 -4.23 1.13
C GLU A 169 3.60 -4.84 1.82
N ILE A 170 3.60 -4.90 3.15
CA ILE A 170 4.64 -5.58 3.93
C ILE A 170 4.70 -7.08 3.59
N ARG A 171 3.57 -7.75 3.39
CA ARG A 171 3.56 -9.14 2.95
C ARG A 171 4.20 -9.33 1.58
N LYS A 172 3.92 -8.43 0.62
CA LYS A 172 4.58 -8.45 -0.70
C LYS A 172 6.10 -8.24 -0.56
N LEU A 173 6.50 -7.29 0.27
CA LEU A 173 7.92 -7.01 0.51
C LEU A 173 8.64 -8.21 1.14
N ASN A 174 8.03 -8.82 2.15
CA ASN A 174 8.53 -10.04 2.81
C ASN A 174 8.63 -11.22 1.83
N TYR A 175 7.64 -11.37 0.93
CA TYR A 175 7.67 -12.41 -0.11
C TYR A 175 8.86 -12.23 -1.04
N VAL A 176 9.11 -10.99 -1.51
CA VAL A 176 10.28 -10.68 -2.34
C VAL A 176 11.58 -11.04 -1.62
N LYS A 177 11.72 -10.62 -0.36
CA LYS A 177 12.91 -10.93 0.45
C LYS A 177 13.12 -12.43 0.59
N LYS A 178 12.08 -13.17 0.96
CA LYS A 178 12.14 -14.63 1.11
C LYS A 178 12.55 -15.31 -0.19
N THR A 179 11.95 -14.91 -1.32
CA THR A 179 12.31 -15.47 -2.63
C THR A 179 13.78 -15.23 -2.97
N ILE A 180 14.33 -14.05 -2.67
CA ILE A 180 15.75 -13.76 -2.85
C ILE A 180 16.61 -14.65 -1.94
N GLU A 181 16.21 -14.84 -0.69
CA GLU A 181 16.92 -15.72 0.26
C GLU A 181 16.92 -17.18 -0.24
N ASP A 182 15.80 -17.66 -0.77
CA ASP A 182 15.68 -19.01 -1.37
C ASP A 182 16.54 -19.16 -2.63
N LEU A 183 16.74 -18.08 -3.39
CA LEU A 183 17.59 -18.04 -4.60
C LEU A 183 19.07 -17.71 -4.30
N HIS A 184 19.47 -17.63 -3.05
CA HIS A 184 20.84 -17.30 -2.66
C HIS A 184 21.92 -18.15 -3.38
N PRO A 185 21.75 -19.48 -3.57
CA PRO A 185 22.76 -20.28 -4.30
C PRO A 185 22.95 -19.81 -5.75
N LEU A 186 21.87 -19.43 -6.45
CA LEU A 186 21.96 -18.89 -7.82
C LEU A 186 22.61 -17.51 -7.84
N ILE A 187 22.33 -16.67 -6.85
CA ILE A 187 22.96 -15.36 -6.70
C ILE A 187 24.47 -15.53 -6.47
N ALA A 188 24.86 -16.44 -5.60
CA ALA A 188 26.26 -16.74 -5.32
C ALA A 188 26.98 -17.25 -6.57
N GLY A 189 26.36 -18.17 -7.33
CA GLY A 189 26.86 -18.63 -8.61
C GLY A 189 27.08 -17.50 -9.58
N ALA A 190 26.05 -16.69 -9.79
CA ALA A 190 26.10 -15.54 -10.73
C ALA A 190 27.17 -14.49 -10.32
N VAL A 191 27.40 -14.29 -9.03
CA VAL A 191 28.49 -13.43 -8.52
C VAL A 191 29.84 -14.02 -8.90
N GLY A 192 30.05 -15.33 -8.64
CA GLY A 192 31.32 -16.03 -8.94
C GLY A 192 31.65 -16.00 -10.44
N GLU A 193 30.70 -16.42 -11.27
CA GLU A 193 30.87 -16.39 -12.74
C GLU A 193 31.14 -14.97 -13.26
N ASN A 194 30.44 -13.95 -12.74
CA ASN A 194 30.66 -12.55 -13.14
C ASN A 194 32.04 -12.03 -12.71
N LEU A 195 32.60 -12.47 -11.62
CA LEU A 195 33.97 -12.15 -11.21
C LEU A 195 34.98 -12.71 -12.19
N VAL A 196 34.80 -13.98 -12.62
CA VAL A 196 35.67 -14.59 -13.67
C VAL A 196 35.61 -13.79 -14.99
N VAL A 197 34.40 -13.47 -15.43
CA VAL A 197 34.21 -12.65 -16.65
C VAL A 197 34.97 -11.32 -16.55
N LYS A 198 34.84 -10.61 -15.44
CA LYS A 198 35.49 -9.31 -15.19
C LYS A 198 37.03 -9.42 -15.18
N GLU A 199 37.58 -10.52 -14.66
CA GLU A 199 39.05 -10.72 -14.69
C GLU A 199 39.53 -11.04 -16.09
N ILE A 200 38.82 -11.89 -16.82
CA ILE A 200 39.17 -12.24 -18.20
C ILE A 200 39.02 -11.03 -19.14
N GLU A 201 38.04 -10.17 -18.93
CA GLU A 201 37.81 -8.96 -19.72
C GLU A 201 39.03 -8.02 -19.74
N LYS A 202 39.87 -8.06 -18.70
CA LYS A 202 41.12 -7.27 -18.63
C LYS A 202 42.25 -7.78 -19.54
N LEU A 203 42.13 -9.01 -20.06
CA LEU A 203 43.13 -9.61 -20.96
C LEU A 203 43.14 -8.92 -22.33
N PRO A 204 44.21 -9.09 -23.13
CA PRO A 204 44.28 -8.59 -24.50
C PRO A 204 43.16 -9.10 -25.42
N ASP A 205 43.01 -8.48 -26.59
CA ASP A 205 41.94 -8.75 -27.56
C ASP A 205 42.08 -10.06 -28.34
N ASP A 206 43.20 -10.72 -28.20
CA ASP A 206 43.45 -12.07 -28.72
C ASP A 206 42.91 -13.20 -27.83
N TYR A 207 42.25 -12.82 -26.72
CA TYR A 207 41.52 -13.74 -25.88
C TYR A 207 40.00 -13.65 -26.15
N VAL A 208 39.36 -14.83 -26.31
CA VAL A 208 37.90 -14.94 -26.52
C VAL A 208 37.32 -15.80 -25.41
N LEU A 209 36.38 -15.24 -24.66
CA LEU A 209 35.60 -15.96 -23.62
C LEU A 209 34.21 -16.26 -24.15
N ILE A 210 33.79 -17.52 -24.06
CA ILE A 210 32.45 -17.96 -24.38
C ILE A 210 31.79 -18.47 -23.08
N ASN A 211 30.78 -17.76 -22.61
CA ASN A 211 30.03 -18.13 -21.43
C ASN A 211 28.89 -19.09 -21.77
N ASP A 212 28.57 -20.02 -20.86
CA ASP A 212 27.48 -21.00 -20.98
C ASP A 212 27.56 -21.78 -22.30
N TYR A 213 28.76 -22.38 -22.54
CA TYR A 213 29.01 -23.14 -23.76
C TYR A 213 28.38 -24.52 -23.63
N ASN A 214 27.45 -24.81 -24.54
CA ASN A 214 26.77 -26.10 -24.59
C ASN A 214 27.15 -26.87 -25.83
N LEU A 215 27.66 -28.10 -25.70
CA LEU A 215 27.98 -28.98 -26.80
C LEU A 215 27.16 -30.26 -26.72
N LYS A 216 26.44 -30.57 -27.81
CA LYS A 216 25.69 -31.85 -27.98
C LYS A 216 26.47 -32.79 -28.82
N PHE A 217 26.52 -34.07 -28.43
CA PHE A 217 27.19 -35.12 -29.16
C PHE A 217 26.18 -35.95 -29.97
N ASN A 218 26.48 -36.12 -31.26
CA ASN A 218 25.71 -37.00 -32.14
C ASN A 218 26.64 -37.80 -33.03
N PRO A 219 26.88 -39.12 -32.76
CA PRO A 219 26.34 -39.94 -31.69
C PRO A 219 26.88 -39.59 -30.29
N PRO A 220 26.17 -39.98 -29.19
CA PRO A 220 26.66 -39.79 -27.82
C PRO A 220 28.02 -40.43 -27.58
N ILE A 221 28.87 -39.80 -26.77
CA ILE A 221 30.18 -40.33 -26.37
C ILE A 221 29.96 -41.36 -25.26
N TYR A 222 30.54 -42.57 -25.41
CA TYR A 222 30.49 -43.60 -24.40
C TYR A 222 31.58 -43.39 -23.35
N ASN A 223 31.21 -43.16 -22.10
CA ASN A 223 32.11 -43.10 -20.96
C ASN A 223 32.30 -44.48 -20.36
N ARG A 224 33.46 -45.13 -20.61
CA ARG A 224 33.75 -46.46 -20.14
C ARG A 224 33.82 -46.55 -18.60
N ASN A 225 34.33 -45.52 -17.93
CA ASN A 225 34.53 -45.55 -16.50
C ASN A 225 33.18 -45.48 -15.73
N ALA A 226 32.25 -44.70 -16.24
CA ALA A 226 30.91 -44.58 -15.64
C ALA A 226 29.90 -45.56 -16.26
N ASN A 227 30.27 -46.33 -17.29
CA ASN A 227 29.37 -47.20 -18.07
C ASN A 227 28.12 -46.46 -18.56
N ASP A 228 28.26 -45.22 -19.02
CA ASP A 228 27.19 -44.34 -19.42
C ASP A 228 27.46 -43.62 -20.74
N ARG A 229 26.46 -43.00 -21.33
CA ARG A 229 26.56 -42.23 -22.57
C ARG A 229 26.37 -40.75 -22.28
N ILE A 230 27.35 -39.94 -22.71
CA ILE A 230 27.32 -38.50 -22.62
C ILE A 230 26.68 -37.92 -23.86
N PHE A 231 25.49 -37.31 -23.73
CA PHE A 231 24.77 -36.71 -24.85
C PHE A 231 25.12 -35.24 -25.04
N SER A 232 25.49 -34.57 -23.95
CA SER A 232 25.89 -33.16 -24.00
C SER A 232 26.78 -32.83 -22.81
N ILE A 233 27.57 -31.78 -22.98
CA ILE A 233 28.31 -31.12 -21.88
C ILE A 233 27.93 -29.67 -21.86
N GLN A 234 27.97 -29.08 -20.67
CA GLN A 234 27.84 -27.65 -20.44
C GLN A 234 29.07 -27.20 -19.69
N ILE A 235 29.62 -26.06 -20.13
CA ILE A 235 30.87 -25.48 -19.61
C ILE A 235 30.51 -24.04 -19.18
N ASP A 236 30.84 -23.68 -17.94
CA ASP A 236 30.58 -22.31 -17.43
C ASP A 236 31.28 -21.26 -18.33
N HIS A 237 32.58 -21.48 -18.59
CA HIS A 237 33.36 -20.59 -19.41
C HIS A 237 34.37 -21.38 -20.28
N LEU A 238 34.39 -21.11 -21.56
CA LEU A 238 35.41 -21.59 -22.51
C LEU A 238 36.29 -20.42 -22.92
N LEU A 239 37.56 -20.43 -22.52
CA LEU A 239 38.51 -19.39 -22.88
C LEU A 239 39.42 -19.89 -24.03
N ILE A 240 39.46 -19.14 -25.11
CA ILE A 240 40.27 -19.39 -26.30
C ILE A 240 41.35 -18.34 -26.39
N SER A 241 42.61 -18.77 -26.61
CA SER A 241 43.75 -17.89 -26.84
C SER A 241 44.71 -18.51 -27.83
N LYS A 242 45.76 -17.77 -28.18
CA LYS A 242 46.85 -18.30 -29.05
C LYS A 242 47.58 -19.50 -28.42
N SER A 243 47.58 -19.60 -27.09
CA SER A 243 48.27 -20.70 -26.39
C SER A 243 47.40 -21.96 -26.21
N GLY A 244 46.10 -21.88 -26.50
CA GLY A 244 45.19 -23.02 -26.39
C GLY A 244 43.75 -22.67 -25.99
N ILE A 245 43.00 -23.74 -25.72
CA ILE A 245 41.62 -23.67 -25.26
C ILE A 245 41.59 -24.14 -23.78
N TYR A 246 40.95 -23.35 -22.94
CA TYR A 246 40.87 -23.60 -21.50
C TYR A 246 39.41 -23.70 -21.08
N ILE A 247 39.10 -24.72 -20.29
CA ILE A 247 37.81 -24.90 -19.64
C ILE A 247 37.91 -24.30 -18.24
N LEU A 248 37.05 -23.31 -17.93
CA LEU A 248 37.02 -22.69 -16.62
C LEU A 248 35.68 -23.01 -15.96
N GLU A 249 35.73 -23.74 -14.84
CA GLU A 249 34.59 -24.07 -14.02
C GLU A 249 34.58 -23.16 -12.77
N THR A 250 33.48 -22.52 -12.48
CA THR A 250 33.39 -21.55 -11.38
C THR A 250 32.72 -22.14 -10.16
N LYS A 251 33.40 -22.09 -9.03
CA LYS A 251 32.85 -22.46 -7.73
C LYS A 251 33.01 -21.31 -6.75
N ASN A 252 31.91 -20.69 -6.38
CA ASN A 252 31.90 -19.59 -5.40
C ASN A 252 31.66 -20.16 -3.99
N TRP A 253 32.67 -20.75 -3.42
CA TRP A 253 32.62 -21.31 -2.08
C TRP A 253 32.86 -20.26 -1.01
N SER A 254 32.14 -20.37 0.12
CA SER A 254 32.45 -19.56 1.30
C SER A 254 33.84 -19.91 1.86
N LYS A 255 34.48 -18.95 2.54
CA LYS A 255 35.75 -19.21 3.22
C LYS A 255 35.68 -20.43 4.16
N LYS A 256 34.57 -20.56 4.88
CA LYS A 256 34.32 -21.73 5.77
C LYS A 256 34.27 -23.06 4.99
N SER A 257 33.63 -23.04 3.79
CA SER A 257 33.58 -24.24 2.93
C SER A 257 34.96 -24.61 2.41
N ILE A 258 35.78 -23.64 2.05
CA ILE A 258 37.16 -23.84 1.58
C ILE A 258 38.03 -24.42 2.74
N GLU A 259 37.89 -23.85 3.93
CA GLU A 259 38.63 -24.31 5.13
C GLU A 259 38.22 -25.73 5.57
N SER A 260 37.00 -26.16 5.27
CA SER A 260 36.49 -27.51 5.56
C SER A 260 36.85 -28.54 4.49
N LEU A 261 37.42 -28.16 3.34
CA LEU A 261 37.90 -29.12 2.35
C LEU A 261 39.04 -29.93 2.89
N ASP A 262 38.88 -31.24 2.89
CA ASP A 262 40.01 -32.15 3.20
C ASP A 262 40.94 -32.19 1.99
N LEU A 263 41.95 -31.34 2.02
CA LEU A 263 42.99 -31.26 1.00
C LEU A 263 43.85 -32.56 0.88
N ARG A 264 43.57 -33.55 1.75
CA ARG A 264 44.28 -34.87 1.74
C ARG A 264 43.60 -35.91 0.85
N SER A 265 42.39 -35.65 0.36
CA SER A 265 41.76 -36.50 -0.64
C SER A 265 42.17 -36.00 -2.01
N PRO A 266 42.98 -36.73 -2.78
CA PRO A 266 43.20 -36.37 -4.19
C PRO A 266 41.86 -36.47 -4.87
N VAL A 267 41.54 -35.41 -5.64
CA VAL A 267 40.40 -35.43 -6.58
C VAL A 267 40.81 -36.41 -7.68
N GLU A 268 40.30 -37.66 -7.60
CA GLU A 268 40.41 -38.64 -8.67
C GLU A 268 39.57 -38.22 -9.87
#